data_f368da2fece40e143291b55b78096b45
#
_entry.id   f368da2fece40e143291b55b78096b45
#
_cell.length_a   1.000
_cell.length_b   1.000
_cell.length_c   1.000
_cell.angle_alpha   90.00
_cell.angle_beta   90.00
_cell.angle_gamma   90.00
#
_symmetry.space_group_name_H-M   'P 1'
#
loop_
_entity.id
_entity.type
_entity.pdbx_description
1 polymer ?
#
loop_
_entity_poly.entity_id
_entity_poly.type
_entity_poly.pdbx_seq_one_letter_code
_entity_poly.pdbx_strand_id
1 'polypeptide(L)'
;MPDDCGAEALSSEALRSDSLKLESQLCHRFYTLSNAFTRAYRPLLKSLDITYPQYVVMMALWEQSNVTIAELLAKTVIDGGAMTLILKKLEQKGLLGVVKDEHDKRVRRVVLSKAGENAKLKALDVPAQMLCKLDGMSKTEAKQLVVLMDKLQGCFNVD
;
A
#
# COMPACT_ATOMS: atom_id res chain seq x y z
N MET A 1 -8.36 8.24 32.69
CA MET A 1 -9.34 7.16 32.58
C MET A 1 -10.11 7.35 31.29
N PRO A 2 -9.93 6.48 30.35
CA PRO A 2 -10.82 6.31 29.22
C PRO A 2 -11.40 4.90 29.29
N ASP A 3 -12.42 4.73 30.07
CA ASP A 3 -13.21 3.50 30.13
C ASP A 3 -14.62 3.85 29.69
N ASP A 4 -14.86 3.71 28.40
CA ASP A 4 -16.11 3.23 27.87
C ASP A 4 -15.99 3.00 26.36
N CYS A 5 -15.34 1.92 26.01
CA CYS A 5 -15.42 1.35 24.68
C CYS A 5 -16.72 0.56 24.61
N GLY A 6 -17.86 1.22 24.35
CA GLY A 6 -19.11 0.65 23.84
C GLY A 6 -19.56 -0.75 24.26
N ALA A 7 -19.14 -1.26 25.44
CA ALA A 7 -19.39 -2.62 25.87
C ALA A 7 -20.78 -2.84 26.50
N GLU A 8 -21.57 -1.78 26.72
CA GLU A 8 -22.87 -1.90 27.37
C GLU A 8 -23.99 -2.52 26.53
N ALA A 9 -23.79 -2.73 25.23
CA ALA A 9 -24.84 -3.27 24.35
C ALA A 9 -24.77 -4.80 24.10
N LEU A 10 -23.78 -5.52 24.64
CA LEU A 10 -23.56 -6.94 24.30
C LEU A 10 -23.86 -7.88 25.49
N SER A 11 -25.03 -7.79 26.07
CA SER A 11 -25.41 -8.59 27.24
C SER A 11 -25.93 -10.00 26.94
N SER A 12 -26.05 -10.41 25.67
CA SER A 12 -26.47 -11.77 25.31
C SER A 12 -25.39 -12.52 24.53
N GLU A 13 -25.27 -13.83 24.79
CA GLU A 13 -24.32 -14.73 24.13
C GLU A 13 -24.55 -14.78 22.60
N ALA A 14 -25.78 -14.60 22.15
CA ALA A 14 -26.15 -14.50 20.74
C ALA A 14 -25.54 -13.25 20.07
N LEU A 15 -25.59 -12.08 20.71
CA LEU A 15 -24.99 -10.84 20.21
C LEU A 15 -23.45 -10.95 20.16
N ARG A 16 -22.84 -11.63 21.14
CA ARG A 16 -21.41 -11.94 21.13
C ARG A 16 -21.02 -12.86 20.00
N SER A 17 -21.83 -13.90 19.73
CA SER A 17 -21.60 -14.80 18.58
C SER A 17 -21.72 -14.07 17.24
N ASP A 18 -22.66 -13.16 17.10
CA ASP A 18 -22.85 -12.35 15.89
C ASP A 18 -21.67 -11.39 15.65
N SER A 19 -21.01 -10.92 16.71
CA SER A 19 -19.82 -10.07 16.61
C SER A 19 -18.63 -10.78 15.99
N LEU A 20 -18.57 -12.10 15.96
CA LEU A 20 -17.49 -12.90 15.35
C LEU A 20 -17.76 -13.26 13.88
N LYS A 21 -18.92 -12.92 13.33
CA LYS A 21 -19.19 -13.16 11.92
C LYS A 21 -18.32 -12.27 11.04
N LEU A 22 -17.71 -12.84 9.99
CA LEU A 22 -16.84 -12.10 9.07
C LEU A 22 -17.55 -10.91 8.41
N GLU A 23 -18.84 -11.05 8.09
CA GLU A 23 -19.66 -9.98 7.49
C GLU A 23 -19.83 -8.77 8.40
N SER A 24 -19.73 -8.97 9.72
CA SER A 24 -19.82 -7.90 10.74
C SER A 24 -18.47 -7.20 10.97
N GLN A 25 -17.35 -7.76 10.44
CA GLN A 25 -16.00 -7.25 10.70
C GLN A 25 -15.61 -6.16 9.73
N LEU A 26 -15.35 -4.95 10.24
CA LEU A 26 -14.80 -3.86 9.44
C LEU A 26 -13.42 -4.23 8.84
N CYS A 27 -12.57 -4.87 9.63
CA CYS A 27 -11.23 -5.33 9.21
C CYS A 27 -11.31 -6.28 8.01
N HIS A 28 -12.30 -7.17 7.97
CA HIS A 28 -12.50 -8.08 6.85
C HIS A 28 -12.89 -7.33 5.57
N ARG A 29 -13.66 -6.25 5.67
CA ARG A 29 -13.98 -5.39 4.52
C ARG A 29 -12.72 -4.73 3.95
N PHE A 30 -11.82 -4.21 4.80
CA PHE A 30 -10.53 -3.68 4.35
C PHE A 30 -9.65 -4.75 3.69
N TYR A 31 -9.59 -5.93 4.29
CA TYR A 31 -8.84 -7.05 3.73
C TYR A 31 -9.35 -7.45 2.33
N THR A 32 -10.66 -7.65 2.19
CA THR A 32 -11.26 -8.03 0.91
C THR A 32 -11.13 -6.93 -0.14
N LEU A 33 -11.28 -5.66 0.26
CA LEU A 33 -11.10 -4.51 -0.61
C LEU A 33 -9.66 -4.38 -1.09
N SER A 34 -8.68 -4.51 -0.19
CA SER A 34 -7.25 -4.51 -0.54
C SER A 34 -6.91 -5.60 -1.56
N ASN A 35 -7.44 -6.81 -1.37
CA ASN A 35 -7.29 -7.90 -2.32
C ASN A 35 -7.96 -7.59 -3.67
N ALA A 36 -9.13 -6.94 -3.66
CA ALA A 36 -9.83 -6.53 -4.88
C ALA A 36 -9.01 -5.50 -5.67
N PHE A 37 -8.46 -4.48 -5.00
CA PHE A 37 -7.55 -3.51 -5.61
C PHE A 37 -6.33 -4.19 -6.23
N THR A 38 -5.66 -5.06 -5.48
CA THR A 38 -4.48 -5.80 -5.98
C THR A 38 -4.81 -6.60 -7.23
N ARG A 39 -5.98 -7.26 -7.28
CA ARG A 39 -6.45 -7.99 -8.47
C ARG A 39 -6.76 -7.05 -9.64
N ALA A 40 -7.39 -5.89 -9.36
CA ALA A 40 -7.72 -4.90 -10.38
C ALA A 40 -6.49 -4.27 -11.04
N TYR A 41 -5.40 -4.07 -10.27
CA TYR A 41 -4.13 -3.58 -10.80
C TYR A 41 -3.38 -4.60 -11.67
N ARG A 42 -3.57 -5.91 -11.45
CA ARG A 42 -2.81 -6.96 -12.15
C ARG A 42 -2.80 -6.80 -13.69
N PRO A 43 -3.94 -6.64 -14.38
CA PRO A 43 -3.93 -6.44 -15.84
C PRO A 43 -3.28 -5.10 -16.24
N LEU A 44 -3.41 -4.04 -15.44
CA LEU A 44 -2.86 -2.72 -15.72
C LEU A 44 -1.32 -2.71 -15.63
N LEU A 45 -0.76 -3.55 -14.76
CA LEU A 45 0.68 -3.65 -14.52
C LEU A 45 1.37 -4.71 -15.38
N LYS A 46 0.60 -5.41 -16.25
CA LYS A 46 1.14 -6.49 -17.08
C LYS A 46 2.26 -6.02 -18.03
N SER A 47 2.12 -4.84 -18.62
CA SER A 47 3.13 -4.25 -19.51
C SER A 47 4.44 -3.88 -18.81
N LEU A 48 4.40 -3.69 -17.49
CA LEU A 48 5.56 -3.40 -16.63
C LEU A 48 6.15 -4.68 -16.03
N ASP A 49 5.46 -5.81 -16.13
CA ASP A 49 5.80 -7.08 -15.49
C ASP A 49 6.07 -6.93 -13.98
N ILE A 50 5.26 -6.14 -13.27
CA ILE A 50 5.39 -5.95 -11.83
C ILE A 50 4.06 -6.19 -11.12
N THR A 51 4.14 -6.56 -9.83
CA THR A 51 2.99 -6.70 -8.93
C THR A 51 2.61 -5.36 -8.31
N TYR A 52 1.41 -5.26 -7.72
CA TYR A 52 0.98 -4.02 -7.07
C TYR A 52 1.93 -3.55 -5.94
N PRO A 53 2.42 -4.39 -5.01
CA PRO A 53 3.42 -3.95 -4.03
C PRO A 53 4.73 -3.46 -4.67
N GLN A 54 5.17 -4.09 -5.76
CA GLN A 54 6.33 -3.62 -6.53
C GLN A 54 6.06 -2.25 -7.18
N TYR A 55 4.85 -2.05 -7.70
CA TYR A 55 4.42 -0.76 -8.26
C TYR A 55 4.42 0.35 -7.21
N VAL A 56 3.96 0.08 -5.97
CA VAL A 56 4.02 1.04 -4.85
C VAL A 56 5.46 1.49 -4.59
N VAL A 57 6.41 0.55 -4.55
CA VAL A 57 7.84 0.87 -4.38
C VAL A 57 8.37 1.69 -5.57
N MET A 58 8.01 1.31 -6.79
CA MET A 58 8.41 2.05 -7.99
C MET A 58 7.84 3.48 -8.00
N MET A 59 6.59 3.67 -7.60
CA MET A 59 6.00 5.01 -7.46
C MET A 59 6.79 5.89 -6.48
N ALA A 60 7.16 5.34 -5.31
CA ALA A 60 7.98 6.06 -4.33
C ALA A 60 9.34 6.46 -4.91
N LEU A 61 9.97 5.56 -5.69
CA LEU A 61 11.27 5.82 -6.34
C LEU A 61 11.16 6.78 -7.53
N TRP A 62 10.03 6.81 -8.24
CA TRP A 62 9.79 7.80 -9.32
C TRP A 62 9.54 9.20 -8.79
N GLU A 63 9.10 9.34 -7.55
CA GLU A 63 9.04 10.63 -6.88
C GLU A 63 10.45 11.07 -6.42
N GLN A 64 11.19 10.17 -5.78
CA GLN A 64 12.53 10.42 -5.26
C GLN A 64 13.38 9.15 -5.36
N SER A 65 14.34 9.15 -6.26
CA SER A 65 15.36 8.10 -6.37
C SER A 65 16.52 8.34 -5.39
N ASN A 66 17.37 7.34 -5.23
CA ASN A 66 18.53 7.37 -4.33
C ASN A 66 18.13 7.61 -2.86
N VAL A 67 17.16 6.87 -2.39
CA VAL A 67 16.66 6.88 -1.00
C VAL A 67 17.16 5.67 -0.24
N THR A 68 17.21 5.78 1.08
CA THR A 68 17.54 4.64 1.95
C THR A 68 16.37 3.66 2.03
N ILE A 69 16.67 2.40 2.39
CA ILE A 69 15.61 1.42 2.65
C ILE A 69 14.69 1.89 3.78
N ALA A 70 15.22 2.57 4.81
CA ALA A 70 14.43 3.11 5.91
C ALA A 70 13.43 4.19 5.43
N GLU A 71 13.85 5.09 4.54
CA GLU A 71 12.96 6.08 3.92
C GLU A 71 11.86 5.42 3.08
N LEU A 72 12.17 4.34 2.33
CA LEU A 72 11.17 3.60 1.58
C LEU A 72 10.16 2.91 2.50
N LEU A 73 10.61 2.30 3.59
CA LEU A 73 9.72 1.68 4.59
C LEU A 73 8.77 2.71 5.19
N ALA A 74 9.29 3.86 5.62
CA ALA A 74 8.48 4.95 6.17
C ALA A 74 7.45 5.47 5.16
N LYS A 75 7.86 5.65 3.90
CA LYS A 75 6.99 6.21 2.85
C LYS A 75 5.90 5.23 2.39
N THR A 76 6.24 3.96 2.24
CA THR A 76 5.34 2.95 1.66
C THR A 76 4.52 2.20 2.69
N VAL A 77 4.92 2.24 3.96
CA VAL A 77 4.35 1.46 5.07
C VAL A 77 4.33 -0.05 4.77
N ILE A 78 5.26 -0.51 3.91
CA ILE A 78 5.44 -1.92 3.60
C ILE A 78 6.33 -2.55 4.69
N ASP A 79 5.96 -3.73 5.14
CA ASP A 79 6.75 -4.51 6.10
C ASP A 79 8.19 -4.78 5.61
N GLY A 80 9.17 -4.75 6.54
CA GLY A 80 10.59 -4.88 6.19
C GLY A 80 10.95 -6.21 5.52
N GLY A 81 10.32 -7.30 5.93
CA GLY A 81 10.50 -8.62 5.29
C GLY A 81 9.97 -8.61 3.85
N ALA A 82 8.77 -8.06 3.65
CA ALA A 82 8.18 -7.90 2.33
C ALA A 82 9.01 -6.95 1.45
N MET A 83 9.49 -5.82 1.99
CA MET A 83 10.36 -4.88 1.28
C MET A 83 11.61 -5.54 0.74
N THR A 84 12.29 -6.36 1.53
CA THR A 84 13.50 -7.08 1.11
C THR A 84 13.24 -7.98 -0.11
N LEU A 85 12.11 -8.70 -0.11
CA LEU A 85 11.72 -9.56 -1.23
C LEU A 85 11.34 -8.75 -2.47
N ILE A 86 10.65 -7.62 -2.29
CA ILE A 86 10.24 -6.72 -3.37
C ILE A 86 11.48 -6.14 -4.04
N LEU A 87 12.42 -5.57 -3.27
CA LEU A 87 13.65 -4.98 -3.80
C LEU A 87 14.48 -6.01 -4.57
N LYS A 88 14.66 -7.21 -4.01
CA LYS A 88 15.36 -8.30 -4.69
C LYS A 88 14.74 -8.64 -6.04
N LYS A 89 13.40 -8.72 -6.13
CA LYS A 89 12.69 -9.03 -7.38
C LYS A 89 12.80 -7.88 -8.40
N LEU A 90 12.72 -6.63 -7.96
CA LEU A 90 12.86 -5.47 -8.84
C LEU A 90 14.31 -5.32 -9.34
N GLU A 91 15.30 -5.64 -8.50
CA GLU A 91 16.72 -5.69 -8.90
C GLU A 91 16.97 -6.80 -9.92
N GLN A 92 16.42 -8.00 -9.73
CA GLN A 92 16.48 -9.10 -10.70
C GLN A 92 15.85 -8.73 -12.06
N LYS A 93 14.84 -7.86 -12.06
CA LYS A 93 14.23 -7.32 -13.29
C LYS A 93 15.03 -6.15 -13.89
N GLY A 94 16.13 -5.76 -13.26
CA GLY A 94 16.97 -4.66 -13.71
C GLY A 94 16.33 -3.27 -13.61
N LEU A 95 15.30 -3.10 -12.77
CA LEU A 95 14.59 -1.83 -12.61
C LEU A 95 15.25 -0.91 -11.59
N LEU A 96 15.99 -1.45 -10.64
CA LEU A 96 16.71 -0.71 -9.61
C LEU A 96 17.98 -1.45 -9.20
N GLY A 97 18.81 -0.79 -8.41
CA GLY A 97 19.95 -1.38 -7.72
C GLY A 97 19.97 -0.97 -6.25
N VAL A 98 20.52 -1.86 -5.40
CA VAL A 98 20.72 -1.58 -3.98
C VAL A 98 22.22 -1.41 -3.73
N VAL A 99 22.63 -0.19 -3.41
CA VAL A 99 24.03 0.19 -3.23
C VAL A 99 24.34 0.55 -1.76
N LYS A 100 25.61 0.51 -1.39
CA LYS A 100 26.04 1.02 -0.08
C LYS A 100 26.07 2.55 -0.14
N ASP A 101 25.65 3.21 0.94
CA ASP A 101 25.82 4.65 1.07
C ASP A 101 27.32 5.01 1.06
N GLU A 102 27.66 6.16 0.51
CA GLU A 102 29.04 6.62 0.38
C GLU A 102 29.68 6.95 1.74
N HIS A 103 28.89 7.53 2.65
CA HIS A 103 29.34 8.00 3.95
C HIS A 103 29.22 6.95 5.05
N ASP A 104 28.11 6.17 5.07
CA ASP A 104 27.92 5.09 6.02
C ASP A 104 27.67 3.75 5.29
N LYS A 105 28.68 2.90 5.25
CA LYS A 105 28.62 1.58 4.56
C LYS A 105 27.61 0.59 5.16
N ARG A 106 27.04 0.89 6.33
CA ARG A 106 25.96 0.10 6.95
C ARG A 106 24.59 0.47 6.36
N VAL A 107 24.47 1.67 5.81
CA VAL A 107 23.25 2.14 5.16
C VAL A 107 23.18 1.62 3.73
N ARG A 108 21.99 1.19 3.31
CA ARG A 108 21.69 0.77 1.93
C ARG A 108 20.77 1.79 1.27
N ARG A 109 21.14 2.19 0.07
CA ARG A 109 20.35 3.07 -0.78
C ARG A 109 19.79 2.32 -1.98
N VAL A 110 18.60 2.71 -2.38
CA VAL A 110 17.91 2.17 -3.55
C VAL A 110 17.93 3.22 -4.65
N VAL A 111 18.44 2.84 -5.82
CA VAL A 111 18.62 3.74 -6.96
C VAL A 111 17.92 3.14 -8.17
N LEU A 112 17.15 3.94 -8.90
CA LEU A 112 16.57 3.51 -10.16
C LEU A 112 17.65 3.25 -11.21
N SER A 113 17.48 2.20 -11.98
CA SER A 113 18.23 2.01 -13.22
C SER A 113 17.60 2.84 -14.35
N LYS A 114 18.29 2.92 -15.49
CA LYS A 114 17.73 3.54 -16.71
C LYS A 114 16.42 2.84 -17.15
N ALA A 115 16.35 1.52 -17.02
CA ALA A 115 15.12 0.77 -17.30
C ALA A 115 14.00 1.12 -16.30
N GLY A 116 14.34 1.30 -15.01
CA GLY A 116 13.41 1.74 -13.98
C GLY A 116 12.86 3.15 -14.23
N GLU A 117 13.73 4.08 -14.65
CA GLU A 117 13.30 5.43 -15.06
C GLU A 117 12.35 5.38 -16.27
N ASN A 118 12.70 4.61 -17.29
CA ASN A 118 11.88 4.47 -18.51
C ASN A 118 10.53 3.78 -18.24
N ALA A 119 10.47 2.89 -17.23
CA ALA A 119 9.22 2.24 -16.82
C ALA A 119 8.17 3.25 -16.33
N LYS A 120 8.60 4.41 -15.81
CA LYS A 120 7.70 5.52 -15.42
C LYS A 120 6.78 5.93 -16.56
N LEU A 121 7.31 6.02 -17.79
CA LEU A 121 6.52 6.44 -18.96
C LEU A 121 5.37 5.48 -19.26
N LYS A 122 5.60 4.17 -19.10
CA LYS A 122 4.56 3.13 -19.27
C LYS A 122 3.54 3.12 -18.12
N ALA A 123 3.91 3.67 -16.98
CA ALA A 123 3.08 3.70 -15.78
C ALA A 123 2.14 4.93 -15.72
N LEU A 124 2.35 5.96 -16.55
CA LEU A 124 1.62 7.24 -16.47
C LEU A 124 0.10 7.08 -16.57
N ASP A 125 -0.39 6.14 -17.38
CA ASP A 125 -1.81 5.94 -17.58
C ASP A 125 -2.46 4.98 -16.56
N VAL A 126 -1.67 4.27 -15.77
CA VAL A 126 -2.17 3.27 -14.80
C VAL A 126 -3.14 3.88 -13.78
N PRO A 127 -2.86 5.05 -13.17
CA PRO A 127 -3.80 5.67 -12.23
C PRO A 127 -5.14 6.03 -12.87
N ALA A 128 -5.13 6.60 -14.07
CA ALA A 128 -6.35 6.96 -14.80
C ALA A 128 -7.18 5.72 -15.16
N GLN A 129 -6.53 4.66 -15.65
CA GLN A 129 -7.19 3.39 -15.94
C GLN A 129 -7.79 2.73 -14.68
N MET A 130 -7.13 2.88 -13.54
CA MET A 130 -7.68 2.38 -12.27
C MET A 130 -8.89 3.19 -11.82
N LEU A 131 -8.87 4.51 -11.96
CA LEU A 131 -10.02 5.38 -11.65
C LEU A 131 -11.25 5.03 -12.51
N CYS A 132 -11.06 4.70 -13.78
CA CYS A 132 -12.16 4.24 -14.64
C CYS A 132 -12.84 2.95 -14.16
N LYS A 133 -12.17 2.15 -13.32
CA LYS A 133 -12.78 0.95 -12.71
C LYS A 133 -13.64 1.27 -11.47
N LEU A 134 -13.59 2.50 -10.99
CA LEU A 134 -14.37 3.00 -9.85
C LEU A 134 -15.59 3.80 -10.30
N ASP A 135 -16.15 3.50 -11.47
CA ASP A 135 -17.26 4.19 -12.11
C ASP A 135 -18.57 4.18 -11.29
N GLY A 136 -18.70 3.24 -10.35
CA GLY A 136 -19.81 3.18 -9.40
C GLY A 136 -19.76 4.22 -8.26
N MET A 137 -18.70 5.03 -8.17
CA MET A 137 -18.52 6.05 -7.13
C MET A 137 -18.46 7.45 -7.73
N SER A 138 -19.25 8.38 -7.15
CA SER A 138 -19.11 9.80 -7.45
C SER A 138 -17.78 10.37 -6.90
N LYS A 139 -17.33 11.49 -7.48
CA LYS A 139 -16.15 12.21 -6.98
C LYS A 139 -16.28 12.65 -5.51
N THR A 140 -17.51 12.97 -5.08
CA THR A 140 -17.79 13.36 -3.70
C THR A 140 -17.65 12.19 -2.74
N GLU A 141 -18.20 11.03 -3.08
CA GLU A 141 -18.07 9.80 -2.27
C GLU A 141 -16.61 9.35 -2.19
N ALA A 142 -15.86 9.42 -3.29
CA ALA A 142 -14.43 9.10 -3.28
C ALA A 142 -13.63 10.01 -2.32
N LYS A 143 -13.91 11.32 -2.31
CA LYS A 143 -13.28 12.26 -1.37
C LYS A 143 -13.67 11.97 0.09
N GLN A 144 -14.94 11.70 0.35
CA GLN A 144 -15.42 11.33 1.69
C GLN A 144 -14.76 10.05 2.19
N LEU A 145 -14.62 9.05 1.31
CA LEU A 145 -13.93 7.80 1.64
C LEU A 145 -12.49 8.04 2.06
N VAL A 146 -11.73 8.86 1.31
CA VAL A 146 -10.35 9.22 1.66
C VAL A 146 -10.29 9.85 3.06
N VAL A 147 -11.15 10.84 3.35
CA VAL A 147 -11.18 11.49 4.65
C VAL A 147 -11.49 10.51 5.79
N LEU A 148 -12.42 9.56 5.56
CA LEU A 148 -12.77 8.55 6.56
C LEU A 148 -11.62 7.54 6.77
N MET A 149 -10.92 7.17 5.70
CA MET A 149 -9.74 6.29 5.78
C MET A 149 -8.60 6.95 6.54
N ASP A 150 -8.31 8.23 6.27
CA ASP A 150 -7.28 9.00 6.98
C ASP A 150 -7.61 9.11 8.48
N LYS A 151 -8.89 9.40 8.81
CA LYS A 151 -9.36 9.42 10.20
C LYS A 151 -9.19 8.06 10.89
N LEU A 152 -9.57 7.00 10.20
CA LEU A 152 -9.42 5.64 10.74
C LEU A 152 -7.95 5.27 10.95
N GLN A 153 -7.08 5.61 10.00
CA GLN A 153 -5.64 5.37 10.13
C GLN A 153 -5.05 6.11 11.33
N GLY A 154 -5.51 7.34 11.59
CA GLY A 154 -5.13 8.11 12.76
C GLY A 154 -5.45 7.43 14.09
N CYS A 155 -6.49 6.57 14.15
CA CYS A 155 -6.83 5.82 15.35
C CYS A 155 -5.78 4.74 15.71
N PHE A 156 -4.95 4.31 14.77
CA PHE A 156 -3.91 3.29 14.97
C PHE A 156 -2.51 3.86 15.17
N ASN A 157 -2.32 5.16 14.95
CA ASN A 157 -1.03 5.85 15.09
C ASN A 157 -0.89 6.57 16.44
N VAL A 158 -1.63 6.10 17.46
CA VAL A 158 -1.55 6.66 18.82
C VAL A 158 -0.47 5.91 19.57
N ASP A 159 0.79 6.37 19.44
CA ASP A 159 1.92 6.12 20.35
C ASP A 159 2.57 7.44 20.75
#